data_e859b91c1f7422c37a9f75e761038e81
#
_entry.id   e859b91c1f7422c37a9f75e761038e81
#
_cell.length_a   1.000
_cell.length_b   1.000
_cell.length_c   1.000
_cell.angle_alpha   90.00
_cell.angle_beta   90.00
_cell.angle_gamma   90.00
#
_symmetry.space_group_name_H-M   'P 1'
#
loop_
_entity.id
_entity.type
_entity.pdbx_description
1 polymer ?
#
loop_
_entity_poly.entity_id
_entity_poly.type
_entity_poly.pdbx_seq_one_letter_code
_entity_poly.pdbx_strand_id
1 'polypeptide(L)'
;MSLFLISKSQPSLSVQAKRLVAMRFLIYTGFQTSYFIGVIGTLTYADGASVVATSLAVLFMNVFVILGSFAGGAALDAWGPRRHFLLSIVGTLATGASIIAFGSATGTALAGAVLLGFVMGFAQPIATSYPAYLTDDPVELKDINSAITMFSNVSIIVGPTLGGFVAAAASSRAVFVLMMLFTLLALIAGWGFKPQEVRVAGRENADSAEEGERASQANRPNPSTSARATFAASIKTVFTNSVLALLFCIIFLSNFGYGAFDPLESFFYRDVLHVGVEWMGWLSSASGVGAVLGAVLALRLPPHLVNLKTLLVALMSVGLGSLLYVGTPYVGVALVGQVALGIAWGVVNPLHNTIVQTTAPLEQLGRVNSVMGFGNMFAGVAPLAIAPWLAATFGVQRTLVGAGLVVTAVPAALLLFGRRHLDRAVKQ
;
A
#
# COMPACT_ATOMS: atom_id res chain seq x y z
N MET A 1 25.19 -21.81 -4.31
CA MET A 1 24.56 -22.52 -3.20
C MET A 1 25.03 -21.93 -1.86
N SER A 2 25.06 -20.60 -1.70
CA SER A 2 25.42 -19.90 -0.46
C SER A 2 24.53 -18.66 -0.23
N LEU A 3 23.31 -18.63 -0.77
CA LEU A 3 22.38 -17.50 -0.77
C LEU A 3 21.44 -17.48 0.44
N PHE A 4 21.60 -18.42 1.39
CA PHE A 4 20.79 -18.53 2.62
C PHE A 4 21.59 -18.46 3.93
N LEU A 5 22.80 -17.90 3.90
CA LEU A 5 23.51 -17.58 5.14
C LEU A 5 23.06 -16.21 5.64
N ILE A 6 21.79 -16.11 6.00
CA ILE A 6 21.30 -15.12 6.97
C ILE A 6 21.98 -15.48 8.30
N SER A 7 22.70 -14.51 8.81
CA SER A 7 23.44 -14.52 10.07
C SER A 7 22.80 -15.40 11.15
N LYS A 8 23.60 -16.25 11.77
CA LYS A 8 23.26 -17.24 12.80
C LYS A 8 22.81 -16.67 14.16
N SER A 9 22.29 -15.44 14.22
CA SER A 9 21.86 -14.79 15.46
C SER A 9 20.64 -13.86 15.34
N GLN A 10 19.65 -14.23 14.49
CA GLN A 10 18.34 -13.60 14.67
C GLN A 10 17.57 -14.37 15.74
N PRO A 11 17.16 -13.73 16.85
CA PRO A 11 16.22 -14.33 17.78
C PRO A 11 14.98 -14.76 16.99
N SER A 12 14.62 -16.04 17.08
CA SER A 12 13.41 -16.52 16.42
C SER A 12 12.22 -15.76 17.00
N LEU A 13 11.44 -15.10 16.13
CA LEU A 13 10.19 -14.43 16.53
C LEU A 13 9.42 -15.30 17.53
N SER A 14 8.89 -14.69 18.58
CA SER A 14 8.05 -15.37 19.56
C SER A 14 6.86 -16.05 18.89
N VAL A 15 6.27 -17.06 19.50
CA VAL A 15 5.10 -17.77 18.95
C VAL A 15 3.94 -16.81 18.71
N GLN A 16 3.76 -15.81 19.57
CA GLN A 16 2.71 -14.80 19.41
C GLN A 16 3.00 -13.86 18.25
N ALA A 17 4.25 -13.45 18.07
CA ALA A 17 4.68 -12.66 16.92
C ALA A 17 4.46 -13.40 15.59
N LYS A 18 4.82 -14.70 15.51
CA LYS A 18 4.56 -15.54 14.34
C LYS A 18 3.06 -15.64 14.02
N ARG A 19 2.21 -15.78 15.05
CA ARG A 19 0.75 -15.78 14.86
C ARG A 19 0.25 -14.46 14.30
N LEU A 20 0.70 -13.33 14.85
CA LEU A 20 0.34 -12.00 14.38
C LEU A 20 0.74 -11.79 12.91
N VAL A 21 1.96 -12.17 12.54
CA VAL A 21 2.45 -12.08 11.15
C VAL A 21 1.59 -12.95 10.23
N ALA A 22 1.26 -14.18 10.65
CA ALA A 22 0.39 -15.08 9.89
C ALA A 22 -1.05 -14.52 9.73
N MET A 23 -1.65 -14.00 10.81
CA MET A 23 -2.95 -13.33 10.75
C MET A 23 -2.94 -12.19 9.73
N ARG A 24 -1.94 -11.30 9.82
CA ARG A 24 -1.80 -10.17 8.90
C ARG A 24 -1.61 -10.63 7.46
N PHE A 25 -0.71 -11.58 7.23
CA PHE A 25 -0.45 -12.12 5.89
C PHE A 25 -1.72 -12.67 5.25
N LEU A 26 -2.46 -13.52 5.97
CA LEU A 26 -3.67 -14.17 5.45
C LEU A 26 -4.77 -13.15 5.16
N ILE A 27 -5.10 -12.27 6.11
CA ILE A 27 -6.11 -11.23 5.91
C ILE A 27 -5.73 -10.33 4.72
N TYR A 28 -4.48 -9.89 4.66
CA TYR A 28 -4.05 -8.95 3.64
C TYR A 28 -3.96 -9.60 2.26
N THR A 29 -3.57 -10.88 2.17
CA THR A 29 -3.63 -11.64 0.92
C THR A 29 -5.07 -11.74 0.40
N GLY A 30 -6.04 -12.05 1.28
CA GLY A 30 -7.45 -12.06 0.92
C GLY A 30 -7.94 -10.71 0.40
N PHE A 31 -7.56 -9.60 1.03
CA PHE A 31 -7.91 -8.26 0.56
C PHE A 31 -7.27 -7.92 -0.78
N GLN A 32 -6.00 -8.25 -0.98
CA GLN A 32 -5.29 -7.99 -2.25
C GLN A 32 -5.90 -8.77 -3.41
N THR A 33 -6.34 -10.01 -3.17
CA THR A 33 -7.08 -10.82 -4.14
C THR A 33 -8.38 -10.13 -4.54
N SER A 34 -9.14 -9.68 -3.55
CA SER A 34 -10.48 -9.11 -3.75
C SER A 34 -10.44 -7.69 -4.30
N TYR A 35 -9.44 -6.90 -3.94
CA TYR A 35 -9.29 -5.54 -4.46
C TYR A 35 -9.14 -5.55 -5.98
N PHE A 36 -8.10 -6.19 -6.47
CA PHE A 36 -7.70 -6.07 -7.86
C PHE A 36 -8.57 -6.93 -8.78
N ILE A 37 -8.71 -8.21 -8.47
CA ILE A 37 -9.46 -9.14 -9.31
C ILE A 37 -10.95 -9.13 -8.96
N GLY A 38 -11.27 -9.16 -7.66
CA GLY A 38 -12.66 -9.25 -7.19
C GLY A 38 -13.48 -8.01 -7.54
N VAL A 39 -13.01 -6.81 -7.19
CA VAL A 39 -13.75 -5.55 -7.43
C VAL A 39 -13.49 -5.05 -8.84
N ILE A 40 -12.24 -4.70 -9.18
CA ILE A 40 -11.93 -4.06 -10.46
C ILE A 40 -12.17 -5.03 -11.61
N GLY A 41 -11.74 -6.29 -11.49
CA GLY A 41 -11.95 -7.31 -12.49
C GLY A 41 -13.44 -7.63 -12.74
N THR A 42 -14.26 -7.72 -11.67
CA THR A 42 -15.70 -7.96 -11.80
C THR A 42 -16.39 -6.79 -12.48
N LEU A 43 -16.15 -5.55 -12.04
CA LEU A 43 -16.72 -4.36 -12.66
C LEU A 43 -16.37 -4.26 -14.15
N THR A 44 -15.10 -4.47 -14.50
CA THR A 44 -14.62 -4.30 -15.87
C THR A 44 -15.08 -5.43 -16.81
N TYR A 45 -14.96 -6.70 -16.37
CA TYR A 45 -15.17 -7.86 -17.25
C TYR A 45 -16.55 -8.49 -17.11
N ALA A 46 -17.05 -8.66 -15.88
CA ALA A 46 -18.33 -9.34 -15.67
C ALA A 46 -19.53 -8.40 -15.78
N ASP A 47 -19.44 -7.20 -15.22
CA ASP A 47 -20.54 -6.24 -15.18
C ASP A 47 -20.50 -5.23 -16.33
N GLY A 48 -19.41 -5.20 -17.11
CA GLY A 48 -19.25 -4.25 -18.23
C GLY A 48 -19.33 -2.79 -17.81
N ALA A 49 -18.94 -2.50 -16.57
CA ALA A 49 -19.01 -1.15 -16.02
C ALA A 49 -18.13 -0.17 -16.82
N SER A 50 -18.53 1.09 -16.81
CA SER A 50 -17.74 2.15 -17.45
C SER A 50 -16.47 2.47 -16.66
N VAL A 51 -15.49 3.08 -17.34
CA VAL A 51 -14.26 3.59 -16.69
C VAL A 51 -14.60 4.50 -15.51
N VAL A 52 -15.63 5.35 -15.65
CA VAL A 52 -16.10 6.26 -14.58
C VAL A 52 -16.58 5.45 -13.38
N ALA A 53 -17.44 4.46 -13.57
CA ALA A 53 -17.97 3.66 -12.48
C ALA A 53 -16.87 2.87 -11.76
N THR A 54 -15.93 2.26 -12.49
CA THR A 54 -14.81 1.53 -11.91
C THR A 54 -13.85 2.46 -11.14
N SER A 55 -13.55 3.64 -11.69
CA SER A 55 -12.69 4.63 -11.02
C SER A 55 -13.36 5.18 -9.74
N LEU A 56 -14.68 5.42 -9.77
CA LEU A 56 -15.44 5.82 -8.58
C LEU A 56 -15.46 4.71 -7.52
N ALA A 57 -15.58 3.44 -7.93
CA ALA A 57 -15.49 2.31 -7.00
C ALA A 57 -14.15 2.29 -6.27
N VAL A 58 -13.04 2.45 -7.00
CA VAL A 58 -11.69 2.50 -6.44
C VAL A 58 -11.51 3.72 -5.55
N LEU A 59 -11.99 4.90 -5.98
CA LEU A 59 -11.94 6.13 -5.20
C LEU A 59 -12.68 5.99 -3.86
N PHE A 60 -13.95 5.57 -3.91
CA PHE A 60 -14.75 5.39 -2.70
C PHE A 60 -14.18 4.30 -1.81
N MET A 61 -13.70 3.19 -2.38
CA MET A 61 -13.05 2.16 -1.61
C MET A 61 -11.85 2.72 -0.83
N ASN A 62 -10.97 3.52 -1.45
CA ASN A 62 -9.84 4.15 -0.76
C ASN A 62 -10.27 5.14 0.33
N VAL A 63 -11.32 5.94 0.08
CA VAL A 63 -11.91 6.82 1.10
C VAL A 63 -12.41 6.01 2.29
N PHE A 64 -13.10 4.91 2.03
CA PHE A 64 -13.63 4.04 3.10
C PHE A 64 -12.56 3.20 3.80
N VAL A 65 -11.41 2.93 3.17
CA VAL A 65 -10.21 2.41 3.87
C VAL A 65 -9.76 3.39 4.96
N ILE A 66 -9.74 4.68 4.67
CA ILE A 66 -9.37 5.72 5.66
C ILE A 66 -10.38 5.75 6.80
N LEU A 67 -11.67 5.83 6.48
CA LEU A 67 -12.75 5.85 7.48
C LEU A 67 -12.74 4.58 8.33
N GLY A 68 -12.58 3.42 7.70
CA GLY A 68 -12.44 2.13 8.36
C GLY A 68 -11.24 2.08 9.30
N SER A 69 -10.10 2.66 8.89
CA SER A 69 -8.89 2.70 9.73
C SER A 69 -9.10 3.51 11.02
N PHE A 70 -9.79 4.64 10.94
CA PHE A 70 -10.18 5.40 12.14
C PHE A 70 -11.15 4.61 13.02
N ALA A 71 -12.18 4.00 12.42
CA ALA A 71 -13.13 3.17 13.16
C ALA A 71 -12.46 1.96 13.82
N GLY A 72 -11.52 1.30 13.11
CA GLY A 72 -10.74 0.18 13.61
C GLY A 72 -9.83 0.57 14.77
N GLY A 73 -9.17 1.73 14.70
CA GLY A 73 -8.38 2.27 15.81
C GLY A 73 -9.25 2.51 17.04
N ALA A 74 -10.37 3.22 16.89
CA ALA A 74 -11.32 3.48 17.98
C ALA A 74 -11.91 2.17 18.56
N ALA A 75 -12.21 1.20 17.72
CA ALA A 75 -12.70 -0.11 18.16
C ALA A 75 -11.64 -0.90 18.92
N LEU A 76 -10.37 -0.82 18.49
CA LEU A 76 -9.25 -1.43 19.20
C LEU A 76 -9.08 -0.82 20.59
N ASP A 77 -9.12 0.50 20.69
CA ASP A 77 -8.97 1.22 21.96
C ASP A 77 -10.14 0.93 22.91
N ALA A 78 -11.38 0.87 22.39
CA ALA A 78 -12.57 0.62 23.20
C ALA A 78 -12.76 -0.84 23.63
N TRP A 79 -12.39 -1.81 22.79
CA TRP A 79 -12.75 -3.23 23.00
C TRP A 79 -11.56 -4.17 23.08
N GLY A 80 -10.37 -3.66 22.87
CA GLY A 80 -9.12 -4.41 22.90
C GLY A 80 -8.89 -5.32 21.68
N PRO A 81 -7.66 -5.88 21.55
CA PRO A 81 -7.23 -6.58 20.33
C PRO A 81 -8.08 -7.81 19.98
N ARG A 82 -8.55 -8.57 20.98
CA ARG A 82 -9.28 -9.81 20.72
C ARG A 82 -10.65 -9.55 20.09
N ARG A 83 -11.43 -8.59 20.65
CA ARG A 83 -12.75 -8.25 20.12
C ARG A 83 -12.64 -7.56 18.78
N HIS A 84 -11.69 -6.63 18.64
CA HIS A 84 -11.38 -5.97 17.36
C HIS A 84 -11.04 -7.00 16.28
N PHE A 85 -10.22 -8.01 16.56
CA PHE A 85 -9.88 -9.07 15.61
C PHE A 85 -11.12 -9.85 15.17
N LEU A 86 -11.95 -10.31 16.11
CA LEU A 86 -13.20 -11.04 15.79
C LEU A 86 -14.15 -10.19 14.94
N LEU A 87 -14.31 -8.91 15.24
CA LEU A 87 -15.13 -8.00 14.45
C LEU A 87 -14.55 -7.82 13.03
N SER A 88 -13.23 -7.74 12.89
CA SER A 88 -12.58 -7.69 11.58
C SER A 88 -12.88 -8.96 10.76
N ILE A 89 -12.81 -10.14 11.38
CA ILE A 89 -13.13 -11.41 10.74
C ILE A 89 -14.61 -11.45 10.32
N VAL A 90 -15.53 -11.18 11.25
CA VAL A 90 -16.98 -11.19 10.98
C VAL A 90 -17.34 -10.18 9.89
N GLY A 91 -16.82 -8.95 9.99
CA GLY A 91 -17.04 -7.90 8.98
C GLY A 91 -16.55 -8.31 7.59
N THR A 92 -15.37 -8.91 7.50
CA THR A 92 -14.83 -9.38 6.21
C THR A 92 -15.63 -10.53 5.63
N LEU A 93 -16.03 -11.51 6.45
CA LEU A 93 -16.88 -12.62 6.00
C LEU A 93 -18.27 -12.14 5.57
N ALA A 94 -18.89 -11.25 6.33
CA ALA A 94 -20.19 -10.66 5.99
C ALA A 94 -20.11 -9.86 4.69
N THR A 95 -19.04 -9.09 4.48
CA THR A 95 -18.81 -8.35 3.23
C THR A 95 -18.66 -9.30 2.06
N GLY A 96 -17.82 -10.33 2.16
CA GLY A 96 -17.65 -11.32 1.10
C GLY A 96 -18.96 -12.03 0.77
N ALA A 97 -19.72 -12.47 1.77
CA ALA A 97 -21.03 -13.11 1.59
C ALA A 97 -22.06 -12.16 0.92
N SER A 98 -22.10 -10.89 1.33
CA SER A 98 -23.02 -9.90 0.73
C SER A 98 -22.69 -9.61 -0.74
N ILE A 99 -21.39 -9.49 -1.08
CA ILE A 99 -20.98 -9.29 -2.49
C ILE A 99 -21.36 -10.50 -3.35
N ILE A 100 -21.17 -11.72 -2.86
CA ILE A 100 -21.55 -12.95 -3.58
C ILE A 100 -23.07 -13.02 -3.76
N ALA A 101 -23.84 -12.69 -2.72
CA ALA A 101 -25.30 -12.81 -2.75
C ALA A 101 -25.98 -11.72 -3.60
N PHE A 102 -25.46 -10.49 -3.57
CA PHE A 102 -26.16 -9.33 -4.12
C PHE A 102 -25.36 -8.58 -5.20
N GLY A 103 -24.12 -8.94 -5.47
CA GLY A 103 -23.19 -8.22 -6.34
C GLY A 103 -23.41 -8.39 -7.84
N SER A 104 -24.65 -8.60 -8.30
CA SER A 104 -24.97 -8.88 -9.72
C SER A 104 -25.23 -7.63 -10.59
N ALA A 105 -25.30 -6.46 -10.00
CA ALA A 105 -25.50 -5.19 -10.70
C ALA A 105 -24.40 -4.17 -10.31
N THR A 106 -24.07 -3.25 -11.20
CA THR A 106 -23.02 -2.25 -10.97
C THR A 106 -23.21 -1.45 -9.67
N GLY A 107 -24.45 -1.11 -9.32
CA GLY A 107 -24.75 -0.39 -8.09
C GLY A 107 -24.44 -1.20 -6.82
N THR A 108 -24.71 -2.49 -6.82
CA THR A 108 -24.39 -3.40 -5.69
C THR A 108 -22.90 -3.71 -5.66
N ALA A 109 -22.22 -3.76 -6.81
CA ALA A 109 -20.76 -3.89 -6.89
C ALA A 109 -20.05 -2.65 -6.32
N LEU A 110 -20.56 -1.45 -6.57
CA LEU A 110 -20.06 -0.20 -5.95
C LEU A 110 -20.23 -0.24 -4.42
N ALA A 111 -21.41 -0.64 -3.93
CA ALA A 111 -21.64 -0.80 -2.49
C ALA A 111 -20.70 -1.86 -1.88
N GLY A 112 -20.46 -2.95 -2.60
CA GLY A 112 -19.50 -3.99 -2.21
C GLY A 112 -18.07 -3.46 -2.11
N ALA A 113 -17.64 -2.61 -3.03
CA ALA A 113 -16.33 -1.94 -3.00
C ALA A 113 -16.18 -1.04 -1.77
N VAL A 114 -17.21 -0.26 -1.44
CA VAL A 114 -17.26 0.58 -0.24
C VAL A 114 -17.12 -0.25 1.04
N LEU A 115 -17.91 -1.33 1.16
CA LEU A 115 -17.86 -2.24 2.30
C LEU A 115 -16.48 -2.91 2.42
N LEU A 116 -15.92 -3.37 1.30
CA LEU A 116 -14.58 -3.97 1.27
C LEU A 116 -13.53 -2.96 1.73
N GLY A 117 -13.58 -1.73 1.25
CA GLY A 117 -12.68 -0.65 1.69
C GLY A 117 -12.78 -0.41 3.19
N PHE A 118 -14.00 -0.32 3.72
CA PHE A 118 -14.22 -0.09 5.14
C PHE A 118 -13.63 -1.23 6.01
N VAL A 119 -13.92 -2.50 5.70
CA VAL A 119 -13.41 -3.63 6.49
C VAL A 119 -11.90 -3.81 6.33
N MET A 120 -11.34 -3.50 5.16
CA MET A 120 -9.90 -3.47 4.92
C MET A 120 -9.21 -2.42 5.83
N GLY A 121 -9.77 -1.22 5.89
CA GLY A 121 -9.30 -0.16 6.79
C GLY A 121 -9.49 -0.54 8.25
N PHE A 122 -10.64 -1.08 8.62
CA PHE A 122 -10.95 -1.52 9.98
C PHE A 122 -9.95 -2.58 10.50
N ALA A 123 -9.45 -3.46 9.64
CA ALA A 123 -8.43 -4.46 9.98
C ALA A 123 -6.98 -3.90 10.02
N GLN A 124 -6.74 -2.63 9.65
CA GLN A 124 -5.40 -2.04 9.60
C GLN A 124 -4.65 -2.07 10.95
N PRO A 125 -5.29 -1.84 12.12
CA PRO A 125 -4.63 -1.93 13.43
C PRO A 125 -3.92 -3.27 13.70
N ILE A 126 -4.33 -4.36 13.05
CA ILE A 126 -3.65 -5.67 13.17
C ILE A 126 -2.18 -5.57 12.71
N ALA A 127 -1.88 -4.72 11.73
CA ALA A 127 -0.52 -4.49 11.27
C ALA A 127 0.21 -3.39 12.04
N THR A 128 -0.50 -2.33 12.42
CA THR A 128 0.14 -1.10 12.91
C THR A 128 0.19 -0.99 14.43
N SER A 129 -0.81 -1.55 15.12
CA SER A 129 -0.96 -1.37 16.56
C SER A 129 -0.73 -2.64 17.37
N TYR A 130 -1.10 -3.83 16.84
CA TYR A 130 -0.96 -5.09 17.60
C TYR A 130 0.47 -5.45 17.99
N PRO A 131 1.54 -5.13 17.23
CA PRO A 131 2.90 -5.39 17.69
C PRO A 131 3.18 -4.82 19.07
N ALA A 132 2.66 -3.62 19.36
CA ALA A 132 2.82 -2.96 20.65
C ALA A 132 2.09 -3.66 21.82
N TYR A 133 1.14 -4.55 21.55
CA TYR A 133 0.50 -5.39 22.59
C TYR A 133 1.26 -6.69 22.89
N LEU A 134 2.35 -6.97 22.15
CA LEU A 134 3.13 -8.20 22.33
C LEU A 134 4.42 -7.97 23.08
N THR A 135 5.08 -6.85 22.89
CA THR A 135 6.41 -6.61 23.46
C THR A 135 6.70 -5.14 23.71
N ASP A 136 7.51 -4.85 24.75
CA ASP A 136 8.10 -3.54 25.03
C ASP A 136 9.55 -3.45 24.52
N ASP A 137 10.14 -4.59 24.16
CA ASP A 137 11.51 -4.61 23.66
C ASP A 137 11.56 -3.96 22.25
N PRO A 138 12.28 -2.84 22.08
CA PRO A 138 12.39 -2.17 20.79
C PRO A 138 12.99 -3.05 19.69
N VAL A 139 13.83 -4.02 20.04
CA VAL A 139 14.47 -4.94 19.08
C VAL A 139 13.44 -5.93 18.56
N GLU A 140 12.71 -6.60 19.47
CA GLU A 140 11.64 -7.53 19.09
C GLU A 140 10.52 -6.80 18.33
N LEU A 141 10.12 -5.59 18.74
CA LEU A 141 9.14 -4.77 18.05
C LEU A 141 9.56 -4.44 16.62
N LYS A 142 10.83 -4.08 16.41
CA LYS A 142 11.41 -3.85 15.08
C LYS A 142 11.34 -5.12 14.22
N ASP A 143 11.69 -6.28 14.79
CA ASP A 143 11.69 -7.55 14.05
C ASP A 143 10.27 -7.96 13.65
N ILE A 144 9.27 -7.79 14.55
CA ILE A 144 7.85 -8.03 14.26
C ILE A 144 7.38 -7.11 13.12
N ASN A 145 7.64 -5.81 13.20
CA ASN A 145 7.23 -4.84 12.17
C ASN A 145 7.91 -5.13 10.82
N SER A 146 9.17 -5.55 10.84
CA SER A 146 9.90 -5.94 9.62
C SER A 146 9.28 -7.18 8.98
N ALA A 147 8.92 -8.19 9.78
CA ALA A 147 8.25 -9.39 9.29
C ALA A 147 6.86 -9.07 8.73
N ILE A 148 6.05 -8.24 9.43
CA ILE A 148 4.74 -7.80 8.94
C ILE A 148 4.88 -7.09 7.58
N THR A 149 5.85 -6.20 7.44
CA THR A 149 6.10 -5.47 6.19
C THR A 149 6.50 -6.43 5.07
N MET A 150 7.43 -7.36 5.35
CA MET A 150 7.88 -8.35 4.38
C MET A 150 6.72 -9.21 3.88
N PHE A 151 5.92 -9.78 4.79
CA PHE A 151 4.78 -10.62 4.42
C PHE A 151 3.64 -9.83 3.78
N SER A 152 3.45 -8.55 4.13
CA SER A 152 2.51 -7.68 3.42
C SER A 152 2.93 -7.45 1.96
N ASN A 153 4.22 -7.26 1.69
CA ASN A 153 4.74 -7.17 0.31
C ASN A 153 4.56 -8.49 -0.47
N VAL A 154 4.76 -9.63 0.19
CA VAL A 154 4.46 -10.95 -0.41
C VAL A 154 2.96 -11.06 -0.74
N SER A 155 2.06 -10.55 0.12
CA SER A 155 0.62 -10.56 -0.14
C SER A 155 0.22 -9.77 -1.38
N ILE A 156 0.90 -8.66 -1.68
CA ILE A 156 0.65 -7.85 -2.89
C ILE A 156 0.95 -8.65 -4.17
N ILE A 157 1.86 -9.60 -4.10
CA ILE A 157 2.20 -10.48 -5.24
C ILE A 157 1.27 -11.71 -5.26
N VAL A 158 1.19 -12.40 -4.12
CA VAL A 158 0.45 -13.67 -4.00
C VAL A 158 -1.06 -13.46 -4.17
N GLY A 159 -1.60 -12.36 -3.64
CA GLY A 159 -3.03 -12.06 -3.71
C GLY A 159 -3.56 -12.02 -5.14
N PRO A 160 -3.11 -11.09 -5.99
CA PRO A 160 -3.54 -11.02 -7.38
C PRO A 160 -3.23 -12.29 -8.18
N THR A 161 -2.10 -12.95 -7.91
CA THR A 161 -1.75 -14.23 -8.56
C THR A 161 -2.82 -15.29 -8.32
N LEU A 162 -3.14 -15.56 -7.05
CA LEU A 162 -4.17 -16.54 -6.68
C LEU A 162 -5.56 -16.11 -7.17
N GLY A 163 -5.84 -14.81 -7.11
CA GLY A 163 -7.08 -14.25 -7.67
C GLY A 163 -7.21 -14.49 -9.16
N GLY A 164 -6.13 -14.31 -9.93
CA GLY A 164 -6.09 -14.59 -11.36
C GLY A 164 -6.37 -16.06 -11.68
N PHE A 165 -5.75 -16.99 -10.93
CA PHE A 165 -6.03 -18.43 -11.09
C PHE A 165 -7.50 -18.78 -10.78
N VAL A 166 -8.06 -18.24 -9.70
CA VAL A 166 -9.47 -18.48 -9.34
C VAL A 166 -10.40 -17.84 -10.37
N ALA A 167 -10.09 -16.66 -10.87
CA ALA A 167 -10.87 -15.99 -11.91
C ALA A 167 -10.86 -16.78 -13.22
N ALA A 168 -9.70 -17.34 -13.62
CA ALA A 168 -9.58 -18.20 -14.79
C ALA A 168 -10.34 -19.53 -14.64
N ALA A 169 -10.30 -20.13 -13.46
CA ALA A 169 -10.91 -21.44 -13.20
C ALA A 169 -12.45 -21.36 -13.00
N ALA A 170 -12.96 -20.24 -12.52
CA ALA A 170 -14.37 -20.08 -12.16
C ALA A 170 -14.94 -18.71 -12.59
N SER A 171 -14.61 -17.65 -11.85
CA SER A 171 -15.04 -16.27 -12.17
C SER A 171 -14.33 -15.27 -11.27
N SER A 172 -14.33 -13.97 -11.67
CA SER A 172 -13.82 -12.89 -10.81
C SER A 172 -14.58 -12.78 -9.49
N ARG A 173 -15.87 -13.16 -9.45
CA ARG A 173 -16.67 -13.19 -8.20
C ARG A 173 -16.26 -14.32 -7.25
N ALA A 174 -15.79 -15.45 -7.78
CA ALA A 174 -15.31 -16.57 -6.95
C ALA A 174 -14.08 -16.18 -6.09
N VAL A 175 -13.40 -15.09 -6.44
CA VAL A 175 -12.29 -14.53 -5.67
C VAL A 175 -12.71 -14.08 -4.27
N PHE A 176 -13.97 -13.67 -4.07
CA PHE A 176 -14.48 -13.36 -2.73
C PHE A 176 -14.62 -14.60 -1.83
N VAL A 177 -14.86 -15.78 -2.42
CA VAL A 177 -14.80 -17.04 -1.68
C VAL A 177 -13.38 -17.30 -1.19
N LEU A 178 -12.37 -17.05 -2.05
CA LEU A 178 -10.97 -17.17 -1.66
C LEU A 178 -10.60 -16.20 -0.53
N MET A 179 -11.08 -14.96 -0.57
CA MET A 179 -10.92 -13.99 0.53
C MET A 179 -11.52 -14.53 1.83
N MET A 180 -12.72 -15.10 1.77
CA MET A 180 -13.37 -15.68 2.95
C MET A 180 -12.58 -16.88 3.50
N LEU A 181 -12.02 -17.72 2.64
CA LEU A 181 -11.13 -18.83 3.04
C LEU A 181 -9.88 -18.32 3.75
N PHE A 182 -9.19 -17.32 3.19
CA PHE A 182 -8.06 -16.69 3.86
C PHE A 182 -8.44 -16.06 5.20
N THR A 183 -9.61 -15.45 5.29
CA THR A 183 -10.13 -14.87 6.54
C THR A 183 -10.40 -15.96 7.59
N LEU A 184 -10.95 -17.11 7.21
CA LEU A 184 -11.13 -18.26 8.10
C LEU A 184 -9.79 -18.86 8.54
N LEU A 185 -8.82 -18.96 7.64
CA LEU A 185 -7.47 -19.39 8.01
C LEU A 185 -6.81 -18.40 8.97
N ALA A 186 -7.03 -17.10 8.79
CA ALA A 186 -6.56 -16.07 9.72
C ALA A 186 -7.22 -16.21 11.10
N LEU A 187 -8.50 -16.56 11.17
CA LEU A 187 -9.18 -16.86 12.43
C LEU A 187 -8.52 -18.04 13.15
N ILE A 188 -8.18 -19.10 12.41
CA ILE A 188 -7.48 -20.28 12.98
C ILE A 188 -6.09 -19.88 13.48
N ALA A 189 -5.31 -19.13 12.68
CA ALA A 189 -3.99 -18.65 13.08
C ALA A 189 -4.03 -17.75 14.33
N GLY A 190 -5.08 -16.92 14.42
CA GLY A 190 -5.30 -15.98 15.53
C GLY A 190 -5.99 -16.58 16.75
N TRP A 191 -6.48 -17.82 16.70
CA TRP A 191 -7.25 -18.44 17.79
C TRP A 191 -6.52 -18.45 19.14
N GLY A 192 -5.21 -18.66 19.11
CA GLY A 192 -4.36 -18.63 20.31
C GLY A 192 -3.57 -17.35 20.48
N PHE A 193 -3.95 -16.25 19.83
CA PHE A 193 -3.33 -14.95 20.01
C PHE A 193 -3.68 -14.39 21.39
N LYS A 194 -2.65 -14.15 22.20
CA LYS A 194 -2.77 -13.62 23.55
C LYS A 194 -1.99 -12.31 23.64
N PRO A 195 -2.66 -11.15 23.57
CA PRO A 195 -2.04 -9.88 23.91
C PRO A 195 -1.69 -9.83 25.38
N GLN A 196 -0.69 -9.05 25.78
CA GLN A 196 -0.33 -8.87 27.18
C GLN A 196 -1.45 -8.11 27.91
N GLU A 197 -2.13 -8.78 28.84
CA GLU A 197 -3.26 -8.23 29.61
C GLU A 197 -2.88 -7.02 30.45
N VAL A 198 -1.64 -6.98 30.94
CA VAL A 198 -1.10 -5.85 31.75
C VAL A 198 -1.12 -4.53 30.99
N ARG A 199 -1.03 -4.56 29.66
CA ARG A 199 -1.07 -3.35 28.81
C ARG A 199 -2.48 -2.85 28.56
N VAL A 200 -3.48 -3.73 28.51
CA VAL A 200 -4.88 -3.31 28.38
C VAL A 200 -5.30 -2.57 29.65
N ALA A 201 -5.01 -3.15 30.82
CA ALA A 201 -5.30 -2.52 32.10
C ALA A 201 -4.41 -1.27 32.39
N GLY A 202 -3.15 -1.27 31.93
CA GLY A 202 -2.24 -0.12 32.07
C GLY A 202 -2.63 1.07 31.21
N ARG A 203 -3.21 0.85 30.03
CA ARG A 203 -3.77 1.90 29.17
C ARG A 203 -5.06 2.46 29.75
N GLU A 204 -5.97 1.61 30.23
CA GLU A 204 -7.20 2.06 30.91
C GLU A 204 -6.87 2.91 32.14
N ASN A 205 -5.83 2.54 32.91
CA ASN A 205 -5.38 3.32 34.06
C ASN A 205 -4.65 4.62 33.68
N ALA A 206 -3.88 4.61 32.58
CA ALA A 206 -3.22 5.81 32.07
C ALA A 206 -4.22 6.80 31.47
N ASP A 207 -5.22 6.33 30.73
CA ASP A 207 -6.30 7.15 30.19
C ASP A 207 -7.17 7.73 31.32
N SER A 208 -7.44 6.95 32.37
CA SER A 208 -8.16 7.42 33.59
C SER A 208 -7.32 8.42 34.41
N ALA A 209 -6.00 8.23 34.50
CA ALA A 209 -5.09 9.18 35.15
C ALA A 209 -4.95 10.47 34.32
N GLU A 210 -4.87 10.36 32.98
CA GLU A 210 -4.86 11.51 32.09
C GLU A 210 -6.20 12.29 32.10
N GLU A 211 -7.35 11.63 32.24
CA GLU A 211 -8.64 12.29 32.44
C GLU A 211 -8.70 13.04 33.77
N GLY A 212 -8.15 12.46 34.84
CA GLY A 212 -7.99 13.15 36.14
C GLY A 212 -7.05 14.36 36.08
N GLU A 213 -5.93 14.24 35.36
CA GLU A 213 -5.01 15.37 35.12
C GLU A 213 -5.57 16.40 34.13
N ARG A 214 -6.35 16.00 33.12
CA ARG A 214 -7.06 16.91 32.19
C ARG A 214 -8.11 17.74 32.90
N ALA A 215 -8.81 17.17 33.87
CA ALA A 215 -9.75 17.92 34.71
C ALA A 215 -9.04 18.97 35.60
N SER A 216 -7.78 18.73 35.98
CA SER A 216 -6.95 19.67 36.74
C SER A 216 -6.20 20.72 35.89
N GLN A 217 -6.13 20.53 34.57
CA GLN A 217 -5.37 21.39 33.65
C GLN A 217 -6.26 22.09 32.60
N ALA A 218 -7.33 22.74 33.03
CA ALA A 218 -8.25 23.52 32.18
C ALA A 218 -7.59 24.68 31.40
N ASN A 219 -6.26 24.75 31.36
CA ASN A 219 -5.49 25.83 30.70
C ASN A 219 -4.48 25.34 29.66
N ARG A 220 -4.63 24.12 29.10
CA ARG A 220 -3.79 23.67 27.96
C ARG A 220 -4.47 23.94 26.62
N PRO A 221 -3.69 24.29 25.56
CA PRO A 221 -4.24 24.49 24.21
C PRO A 221 -4.99 23.26 23.71
N ASN A 222 -6.12 23.47 23.08
CA ASN A 222 -7.02 22.47 22.52
C ASN A 222 -6.24 21.40 21.72
N PRO A 223 -6.43 20.08 21.94
CA PRO A 223 -5.70 18.99 21.27
C PRO A 223 -5.72 19.10 19.73
N SER A 224 -6.80 19.65 19.17
CA SER A 224 -6.92 19.89 17.73
C SER A 224 -6.01 21.01 17.21
N THR A 225 -5.73 22.03 18.01
CA THR A 225 -4.78 23.12 17.69
C THR A 225 -3.34 22.63 17.78
N SER A 226 -3.04 21.75 18.73
CA SER A 226 -1.72 21.12 18.89
C SER A 226 -1.39 20.18 17.73
N ALA A 227 -2.33 19.32 17.29
CA ALA A 227 -2.12 18.40 16.17
C ALA A 227 -1.91 19.15 14.84
N ARG A 228 -2.71 20.22 14.58
CA ARG A 228 -2.54 21.08 13.41
C ARG A 228 -1.20 21.81 13.41
N ALA A 229 -0.80 22.37 14.55
CA ALA A 229 0.49 23.04 14.71
C ALA A 229 1.66 22.05 14.51
N THR A 230 1.54 20.84 15.01
CA THR A 230 2.53 19.78 14.84
C THR A 230 2.64 19.34 13.38
N PHE A 231 1.51 19.17 12.68
CA PHE A 231 1.50 18.79 11.26
C PHE A 231 2.06 19.92 10.38
N ALA A 232 1.69 21.18 10.64
CA ALA A 232 2.25 22.35 9.94
C ALA A 232 3.78 22.46 10.17
N ALA A 233 4.25 22.21 11.39
CA ALA A 233 5.69 22.16 11.69
C ALA A 233 6.39 21.03 10.92
N SER A 234 5.73 19.87 10.77
CA SER A 234 6.26 18.73 9.99
C SER A 234 6.39 19.07 8.50
N ILE A 235 5.37 19.71 7.91
CA ILE A 235 5.43 20.22 6.53
C ILE A 235 6.59 21.20 6.40
N LYS A 236 6.72 22.16 7.31
CA LYS A 236 7.83 23.12 7.31
C LYS A 236 9.18 22.42 7.32
N THR A 237 9.37 21.39 8.15
CA THR A 237 10.61 20.60 8.20
C THR A 237 10.96 19.99 6.85
N VAL A 238 9.99 19.33 6.18
CA VAL A 238 10.21 18.71 4.87
C VAL A 238 10.59 19.76 3.82
N PHE A 239 9.85 20.86 3.74
CA PHE A 239 10.04 21.87 2.69
C PHE A 239 11.15 22.90 2.99
N THR A 240 11.67 22.93 4.20
CA THR A 240 12.87 23.72 4.53
C THR A 240 14.16 23.00 4.14
N ASN A 241 14.17 21.65 4.19
CA ASN A 241 15.29 20.87 3.72
C ASN A 241 15.16 20.61 2.21
N SER A 242 16.10 21.12 1.41
CA SER A 242 16.04 21.04 -0.06
C SER A 242 16.02 19.59 -0.58
N VAL A 243 16.70 18.66 0.09
CA VAL A 243 16.75 17.24 -0.30
C VAL A 243 15.40 16.57 0.00
N LEU A 244 14.85 16.78 1.19
CA LEU A 244 13.56 16.21 1.59
C LEU A 244 12.42 16.77 0.73
N ALA A 245 12.41 18.07 0.45
CA ALA A 245 11.43 18.70 -0.44
C ALA A 245 11.50 18.12 -1.86
N LEU A 246 12.70 17.96 -2.38
CA LEU A 246 12.90 17.37 -3.71
C LEU A 246 12.45 15.91 -3.74
N LEU A 247 12.81 15.11 -2.72
CA LEU A 247 12.34 13.73 -2.57
C LEU A 247 10.80 13.65 -2.53
N PHE A 248 10.18 14.52 -1.73
CA PHE A 248 8.72 14.60 -1.66
C PHE A 248 8.11 14.90 -3.03
N CYS A 249 8.58 15.95 -3.71
CA CYS A 249 8.05 16.35 -5.02
C CYS A 249 8.22 15.26 -6.08
N ILE A 250 9.38 14.61 -6.14
CA ILE A 250 9.67 13.58 -7.15
C ILE A 250 8.80 12.36 -6.92
N ILE A 251 8.75 11.85 -5.69
CA ILE A 251 7.94 10.67 -5.36
C ILE A 251 6.44 10.99 -5.49
N PHE A 252 6.02 12.17 -5.03
CA PHE A 252 4.64 12.63 -5.21
C PHE A 252 4.23 12.63 -6.69
N LEU A 253 5.05 13.23 -7.55
CA LEU A 253 4.74 13.34 -8.98
C LEU A 253 4.76 11.98 -9.68
N SER A 254 5.68 11.09 -9.28
CA SER A 254 5.74 9.72 -9.80
C SER A 254 4.52 8.91 -9.39
N ASN A 255 4.11 8.98 -8.11
CA ASN A 255 2.90 8.29 -7.64
C ASN A 255 1.62 8.92 -8.21
N PHE A 256 1.59 10.25 -8.41
CA PHE A 256 0.46 10.92 -9.04
C PHE A 256 0.27 10.45 -10.49
N GLY A 257 1.35 10.33 -11.27
CA GLY A 257 1.27 9.74 -12.62
C GLY A 257 0.79 8.30 -12.59
N TYR A 258 1.26 7.52 -11.61
CA TYR A 258 0.93 6.10 -11.49
C TYR A 258 -0.47 5.84 -10.90
N GLY A 259 -1.02 6.76 -10.08
CA GLY A 259 -2.33 6.59 -9.44
C GLY A 259 -3.52 6.44 -10.40
N ALA A 260 -3.37 6.86 -11.66
CA ALA A 260 -4.38 6.64 -12.70
C ALA A 260 -4.40 5.18 -13.23
N PHE A 261 -3.32 4.40 -12.98
CA PHE A 261 -3.19 3.05 -13.54
C PHE A 261 -4.21 2.08 -12.96
N ASP A 262 -4.40 2.04 -11.65
CA ASP A 262 -5.22 1.03 -10.99
C ASP A 262 -6.57 0.74 -11.68
N PRO A 263 -7.46 1.71 -11.90
CA PRO A 263 -8.72 1.44 -12.59
C PRO A 263 -8.56 1.29 -14.11
N LEU A 264 -7.59 2.00 -14.72
CA LEU A 264 -7.45 2.01 -16.19
C LEU A 264 -6.75 0.76 -16.72
N GLU A 265 -5.89 0.11 -15.92
CA GLU A 265 -5.20 -1.12 -16.34
C GLU A 265 -6.16 -2.23 -16.73
N SER A 266 -7.26 -2.41 -16.01
CA SER A 266 -8.24 -3.45 -16.33
C SER A 266 -8.89 -3.22 -17.70
N PHE A 267 -9.15 -1.96 -18.05
CA PHE A 267 -9.65 -1.61 -19.40
C PHE A 267 -8.57 -1.75 -20.47
N PHE A 268 -7.31 -1.43 -20.15
CA PHE A 268 -6.19 -1.67 -21.07
C PHE A 268 -6.04 -3.16 -21.37
N TYR A 269 -6.17 -4.03 -20.39
CA TYR A 269 -6.13 -5.48 -20.60
C TYR A 269 -7.27 -5.97 -21.47
N ARG A 270 -8.50 -5.52 -21.18
CA ARG A 270 -9.69 -5.94 -21.91
C ARG A 270 -9.74 -5.38 -23.35
N ASP A 271 -9.51 -4.06 -23.50
CA ASP A 271 -9.84 -3.33 -24.73
C ASP A 271 -8.63 -3.17 -25.69
N VAL A 272 -7.39 -3.28 -25.17
CA VAL A 272 -6.16 -3.11 -25.96
C VAL A 272 -5.39 -4.41 -26.10
N LEU A 273 -5.15 -5.14 -24.99
CA LEU A 273 -4.47 -6.43 -25.06
C LEU A 273 -5.41 -7.58 -25.44
N HIS A 274 -6.73 -7.37 -25.33
CA HIS A 274 -7.78 -8.37 -25.61
C HIS A 274 -7.60 -9.69 -24.86
N VAL A 275 -7.25 -9.59 -23.58
CA VAL A 275 -7.00 -10.74 -22.69
C VAL A 275 -8.06 -10.84 -21.60
N GLY A 276 -8.21 -12.02 -21.01
CA GLY A 276 -9.17 -12.28 -19.94
C GLY A 276 -8.76 -11.68 -18.60
N VAL A 277 -9.69 -11.72 -17.64
CA VAL A 277 -9.50 -11.15 -16.28
C VAL A 277 -8.34 -11.77 -15.52
N GLU A 278 -7.98 -13.00 -15.80
CA GLU A 278 -6.85 -13.74 -15.20
C GLU A 278 -5.50 -13.04 -15.46
N TRP A 279 -5.38 -12.31 -16.58
CA TRP A 279 -4.17 -11.58 -16.91
C TRP A 279 -3.89 -10.42 -15.98
N MET A 280 -4.91 -9.89 -15.30
CA MET A 280 -4.70 -8.93 -14.20
C MET A 280 -3.79 -9.54 -13.12
N GLY A 281 -4.03 -10.80 -12.75
CA GLY A 281 -3.21 -11.52 -11.80
C GLY A 281 -1.81 -11.86 -12.33
N TRP A 282 -1.70 -12.34 -13.55
CA TRP A 282 -0.43 -12.78 -14.14
C TRP A 282 0.52 -11.62 -14.41
N LEU A 283 0.02 -10.49 -14.94
CA LEU A 283 0.84 -9.29 -15.15
C LEU A 283 1.27 -8.65 -13.81
N SER A 284 0.38 -8.62 -12.82
CA SER A 284 0.75 -8.20 -11.46
C SER A 284 1.81 -9.11 -10.84
N SER A 285 1.72 -10.43 -11.08
CA SER A 285 2.73 -11.41 -10.63
C SER A 285 4.08 -11.17 -11.28
N ALA A 286 4.08 -10.86 -12.59
CA ALA A 286 5.31 -10.55 -13.33
C ALA A 286 6.01 -9.30 -12.75
N SER A 287 5.22 -8.25 -12.43
CA SER A 287 5.74 -7.07 -11.72
C SER A 287 6.29 -7.44 -10.34
N GLY A 288 5.59 -8.31 -9.60
CA GLY A 288 6.03 -8.80 -8.30
C GLY A 288 7.37 -9.56 -8.35
N VAL A 289 7.53 -10.46 -9.33
CA VAL A 289 8.82 -11.14 -9.59
C VAL A 289 9.91 -10.12 -9.90
N GLY A 290 9.60 -9.13 -10.74
CA GLY A 290 10.50 -8.01 -11.02
C GLY A 290 10.90 -7.26 -9.75
N ALA A 291 9.94 -6.96 -8.87
CA ALA A 291 10.20 -6.23 -7.62
C ALA A 291 11.14 -7.00 -6.67
N VAL A 292 11.02 -8.32 -6.60
CA VAL A 292 11.97 -9.16 -5.84
C VAL A 292 13.37 -9.08 -6.44
N LEU A 293 13.51 -9.19 -7.77
CA LEU A 293 14.80 -9.03 -8.45
C LEU A 293 15.39 -7.64 -8.22
N GLY A 294 14.57 -6.58 -8.29
CA GLY A 294 14.97 -5.21 -8.01
C GLY A 294 15.42 -5.00 -6.56
N ALA A 295 14.73 -5.59 -5.59
CA ALA A 295 15.14 -5.54 -4.19
C ALA A 295 16.49 -6.23 -3.95
N VAL A 296 16.72 -7.39 -4.58
CA VAL A 296 18.03 -8.07 -4.54
C VAL A 296 19.12 -7.20 -5.18
N LEU A 297 18.81 -6.49 -6.28
CA LEU A 297 19.73 -5.55 -6.90
C LEU A 297 20.04 -4.39 -5.98
N ALA A 298 19.03 -3.81 -5.32
CA ALA A 298 19.20 -2.72 -4.35
C ALA A 298 20.12 -3.11 -3.19
N LEU A 299 20.01 -4.34 -2.67
CA LEU A 299 20.88 -4.86 -1.61
C LEU A 299 22.36 -4.95 -2.04
N ARG A 300 22.64 -5.06 -3.34
CA ARG A 300 24.00 -5.14 -3.90
C ARG A 300 24.55 -3.78 -4.37
N LEU A 301 23.76 -2.71 -4.25
CA LEU A 301 24.23 -1.37 -4.63
C LEU A 301 25.38 -0.94 -3.73
N PRO A 302 26.53 -0.51 -4.31
CA PRO A 302 27.61 0.07 -3.55
C PRO A 302 27.16 1.33 -2.80
N PRO A 303 27.68 1.61 -1.60
CA PRO A 303 27.25 2.77 -0.79
C PRO A 303 27.31 4.12 -1.53
N HIS A 304 28.27 4.32 -2.42
CA HIS A 304 28.40 5.54 -3.22
C HIS A 304 27.27 5.74 -4.25
N LEU A 305 26.54 4.68 -4.60
CA LEU A 305 25.34 4.72 -5.47
C LEU A 305 24.04 4.92 -4.69
N VAL A 306 24.07 4.90 -3.36
CA VAL A 306 22.89 5.20 -2.52
C VAL A 306 22.77 6.74 -2.45
N ASN A 307 22.21 7.32 -3.51
CA ASN A 307 22.09 8.76 -3.66
C ASN A 307 20.90 9.17 -4.54
N LEU A 308 20.59 10.45 -4.54
CA LEU A 308 19.45 11.02 -5.26
C LEU A 308 19.55 10.82 -6.79
N LYS A 309 20.75 10.81 -7.37
CA LYS A 309 20.92 10.59 -8.82
C LYS A 309 20.51 9.17 -9.20
N THR A 310 20.93 8.18 -8.44
CA THR A 310 20.52 6.77 -8.63
C THR A 310 19.02 6.60 -8.46
N LEU A 311 18.40 7.28 -7.48
CA LEU A 311 16.96 7.28 -7.30
C LEU A 311 16.23 7.85 -8.53
N LEU A 312 16.72 8.96 -9.09
CA LEU A 312 16.14 9.54 -10.32
C LEU A 312 16.26 8.61 -11.52
N VAL A 313 17.40 7.94 -11.68
CA VAL A 313 17.59 6.92 -12.74
C VAL A 313 16.62 5.75 -12.54
N ALA A 314 16.46 5.26 -11.32
CA ALA A 314 15.51 4.19 -11.01
C ALA A 314 14.06 4.62 -11.29
N LEU A 315 13.67 5.85 -10.91
CA LEU A 315 12.34 6.40 -11.23
C LEU A 315 12.12 6.61 -12.74
N MET A 316 13.15 7.05 -13.47
CA MET A 316 13.09 7.10 -14.93
C MET A 316 12.87 5.70 -15.51
N SER A 317 13.51 4.67 -14.94
CA SER A 317 13.30 3.27 -15.34
C SER A 317 11.89 2.77 -15.04
N VAL A 318 11.25 3.25 -13.95
CA VAL A 318 9.81 3.02 -13.68
C VAL A 318 8.98 3.55 -14.84
N GLY A 319 9.20 4.79 -15.25
CA GLY A 319 8.47 5.39 -16.39
C GLY A 319 8.72 4.65 -17.71
N LEU A 320 9.96 4.29 -18.02
CA LEU A 320 10.30 3.52 -19.22
C LEU A 320 9.69 2.13 -19.21
N GLY A 321 9.69 1.44 -18.07
CA GLY A 321 9.00 0.15 -17.89
C GLY A 321 7.49 0.28 -18.10
N SER A 322 6.89 1.35 -17.54
CA SER A 322 5.48 1.67 -17.77
C SER A 322 5.18 1.90 -19.26
N LEU A 323 6.01 2.69 -19.95
CA LEU A 323 5.83 2.94 -21.39
C LEU A 323 5.96 1.67 -22.23
N LEU A 324 6.90 0.79 -21.90
CA LEU A 324 7.05 -0.51 -22.56
C LEU A 324 5.81 -1.38 -22.32
N TYR A 325 5.25 -1.33 -21.12
CA TYR A 325 4.08 -2.07 -20.70
C TYR A 325 2.80 -1.61 -21.42
N VAL A 326 2.48 -0.30 -21.37
CA VAL A 326 1.21 0.22 -21.89
C VAL A 326 1.30 0.72 -23.34
N GLY A 327 2.51 0.87 -23.87
CA GLY A 327 2.75 1.37 -25.24
C GLY A 327 2.54 0.33 -26.35
N THR A 328 2.12 -0.89 -26.00
CA THR A 328 2.02 -2.03 -26.91
C THR A 328 0.65 -2.69 -26.85
N PRO A 329 0.13 -3.23 -27.98
CA PRO A 329 -1.01 -4.14 -27.98
C PRO A 329 -0.60 -5.61 -27.76
N TYR A 330 0.68 -5.92 -27.62
CA TYR A 330 1.18 -7.30 -27.52
C TYR A 330 1.43 -7.69 -26.07
N VAL A 331 0.69 -8.67 -25.59
CA VAL A 331 0.77 -9.14 -24.19
C VAL A 331 2.16 -9.60 -23.77
N GLY A 332 2.93 -10.22 -24.68
CA GLY A 332 4.32 -10.64 -24.38
C GLY A 332 5.24 -9.45 -24.10
N VAL A 333 5.09 -8.34 -24.83
CA VAL A 333 5.86 -7.11 -24.60
C VAL A 333 5.38 -6.43 -23.32
N ALA A 334 4.07 -6.41 -23.08
CA ALA A 334 3.49 -5.89 -21.84
C ALA A 334 4.02 -6.66 -20.61
N LEU A 335 4.17 -7.99 -20.71
CA LEU A 335 4.76 -8.83 -19.65
C LEU A 335 6.21 -8.42 -19.33
N VAL A 336 7.04 -8.22 -20.36
CA VAL A 336 8.42 -7.74 -20.19
C VAL A 336 8.43 -6.36 -19.56
N GLY A 337 7.52 -5.47 -19.98
CA GLY A 337 7.33 -4.14 -19.40
C GLY A 337 6.99 -4.19 -17.91
N GLN A 338 6.09 -5.12 -17.50
CA GLN A 338 5.72 -5.32 -16.10
C GLN A 338 6.89 -5.85 -15.25
N VAL A 339 7.70 -6.78 -15.78
CA VAL A 339 8.91 -7.23 -15.08
C VAL A 339 9.91 -6.06 -14.91
N ALA A 340 10.14 -5.29 -15.98
CA ALA A 340 11.04 -4.13 -15.93
C ALA A 340 10.56 -3.07 -14.94
N LEU A 341 9.26 -2.78 -14.94
CA LEU A 341 8.59 -1.89 -13.99
C LEU A 341 8.79 -2.38 -12.55
N GLY A 342 8.55 -3.67 -12.32
CA GLY A 342 8.77 -4.30 -11.01
C GLY A 342 10.20 -4.16 -10.54
N ILE A 343 11.20 -4.47 -11.37
CA ILE A 343 12.63 -4.31 -11.04
C ILE A 343 12.91 -2.86 -10.60
N ALA A 344 12.41 -1.89 -11.35
CA ALA A 344 12.62 -0.48 -11.04
C ALA A 344 12.00 -0.10 -9.68
N TRP A 345 10.76 -0.48 -9.38
CA TRP A 345 10.12 -0.26 -8.08
C TRP A 345 10.83 -0.98 -6.94
N GLY A 346 11.34 -2.19 -7.18
CA GLY A 346 12.14 -2.94 -6.23
C GLY A 346 13.43 -2.22 -5.81
N VAL A 347 13.98 -1.37 -6.68
CA VAL A 347 15.14 -0.51 -6.37
C VAL A 347 14.69 0.81 -5.73
N VAL A 348 13.64 1.45 -6.25
CA VAL A 348 13.16 2.76 -5.80
C VAL A 348 12.79 2.76 -4.33
N ASN A 349 11.99 1.80 -3.87
CA ASN A 349 11.44 1.81 -2.52
C ASN A 349 12.51 1.76 -1.41
N PRO A 350 13.47 0.80 -1.39
CA PRO A 350 14.51 0.77 -0.36
C PRO A 350 15.46 1.97 -0.48
N LEU A 351 15.78 2.41 -1.71
CA LEU A 351 16.66 3.55 -1.92
C LEU A 351 16.05 4.86 -1.41
N HIS A 352 14.77 5.11 -1.73
CA HIS A 352 14.01 6.25 -1.21
C HIS A 352 13.99 6.26 0.33
N ASN A 353 13.61 5.14 0.94
CA ASN A 353 13.55 5.01 2.40
C ASN A 353 14.92 5.27 3.05
N THR A 354 15.99 4.74 2.46
CA THR A 354 17.34 4.95 2.99
C THR A 354 17.75 6.43 2.91
N ILE A 355 17.48 7.10 1.77
CA ILE A 355 17.84 8.52 1.62
C ILE A 355 17.04 9.38 2.59
N VAL A 356 15.74 9.11 2.79
CA VAL A 356 14.91 9.82 3.80
C VAL A 356 15.49 9.63 5.20
N GLN A 357 15.82 8.38 5.59
CA GLN A 357 16.34 8.06 6.91
C GLN A 357 17.72 8.67 7.19
N THR A 358 18.57 8.79 6.18
CA THR A 358 19.91 9.39 6.32
C THR A 358 19.90 10.91 6.25
N THR A 359 18.87 11.52 5.66
CA THR A 359 18.76 12.97 5.49
C THR A 359 17.95 13.64 6.61
N ALA A 360 16.92 12.96 7.12
CA ALA A 360 16.06 13.51 8.16
C ALA A 360 16.75 13.43 9.53
N PRO A 361 16.69 14.50 10.37
CA PRO A 361 17.11 14.41 11.77
C PRO A 361 16.34 13.32 12.51
N LEU A 362 17.04 12.55 13.34
CA LEU A 362 16.46 11.38 14.01
C LEU A 362 15.22 11.72 14.85
N GLU A 363 15.22 12.88 15.54
CA GLU A 363 14.12 13.38 16.36
C GLU A 363 12.89 13.77 15.52
N GLN A 364 13.07 14.00 14.22
CA GLN A 364 12.02 14.45 13.31
C GLN A 364 11.63 13.38 12.28
N LEU A 365 12.29 12.22 12.28
CA LEU A 365 12.10 11.16 11.28
C LEU A 365 10.64 10.70 11.20
N GLY A 366 9.97 10.53 12.33
CA GLY A 366 8.55 10.18 12.38
C GLY A 366 7.65 11.22 11.73
N ARG A 367 7.95 12.52 11.93
CA ARG A 367 7.22 13.64 11.32
C ARG A 367 7.44 13.71 9.81
N VAL A 368 8.69 13.54 9.37
CA VAL A 368 9.05 13.50 7.94
C VAL A 368 8.32 12.33 7.26
N ASN A 369 8.38 11.13 7.84
CA ASN A 369 7.69 9.96 7.29
C ASN A 369 6.16 10.15 7.20
N SER A 370 5.56 10.83 8.18
CA SER A 370 4.12 11.13 8.14
C SER A 370 3.76 12.07 6.97
N VAL A 371 4.56 13.10 6.70
CA VAL A 371 4.35 14.01 5.56
C VAL A 371 4.55 13.27 4.23
N MET A 372 5.63 12.46 4.12
CA MET A 372 5.90 11.63 2.94
C MET A 372 4.76 10.64 2.68
N GLY A 373 4.30 9.95 3.72
CA GLY A 373 3.20 8.99 3.64
C GLY A 373 1.87 9.64 3.23
N PHE A 374 1.55 10.81 3.80
CA PHE A 374 0.37 11.59 3.41
C PHE A 374 0.45 12.03 1.94
N GLY A 375 1.61 12.53 1.49
CA GLY A 375 1.84 12.89 0.10
C GLY A 375 1.65 11.71 -0.85
N ASN A 376 2.21 10.56 -0.53
CA ASN A 376 2.07 9.33 -1.31
C ASN A 376 0.60 8.88 -1.42
N MET A 377 -0.13 8.93 -0.31
CA MET A 377 -1.55 8.57 -0.27
C MET A 377 -2.39 9.51 -1.14
N PHE A 378 -2.18 10.81 -1.01
CA PHE A 378 -2.88 11.82 -1.81
C PHE A 378 -2.55 11.67 -3.31
N ALA A 379 -1.27 11.45 -3.64
CA ALA A 379 -0.81 11.23 -5.01
C ALA A 379 -1.43 9.97 -5.65
N GLY A 380 -1.71 8.92 -4.87
CA GLY A 380 -2.38 7.72 -5.37
C GLY A 380 -3.89 7.90 -5.59
N VAL A 381 -4.55 8.73 -4.76
CA VAL A 381 -6.01 8.88 -4.78
C VAL A 381 -6.48 10.01 -5.71
N ALA A 382 -5.79 11.14 -5.74
CA ALA A 382 -6.21 12.31 -6.52
C ALA A 382 -6.37 12.06 -8.03
N PRO A 383 -5.50 11.27 -8.70
CA PRO A 383 -5.66 10.95 -10.12
C PRO A 383 -6.92 10.17 -10.46
N LEU A 384 -7.48 9.41 -9.49
CA LEU A 384 -8.70 8.63 -9.70
C LEU A 384 -9.91 9.50 -10.08
N ALA A 385 -9.92 10.75 -9.64
CA ALA A 385 -10.96 11.71 -10.00
C ALA A 385 -10.79 12.25 -11.43
N ILE A 386 -9.56 12.28 -11.96
CA ILE A 386 -9.22 12.89 -13.26
C ILE A 386 -9.10 11.81 -14.35
N ALA A 387 -8.64 10.62 -14.00
CA ALA A 387 -8.37 9.52 -14.92
C ALA A 387 -9.57 9.16 -15.83
N PRO A 388 -10.83 9.09 -15.34
CA PRO A 388 -11.97 8.78 -16.19
C PRO A 388 -12.20 9.80 -17.30
N TRP A 389 -12.04 11.09 -16.97
CA TRP A 389 -12.21 12.18 -17.95
C TRP A 389 -11.10 12.14 -19.01
N LEU A 390 -9.85 11.91 -18.59
CA LEU A 390 -8.73 11.75 -19.53
C LEU A 390 -8.93 10.53 -20.44
N ALA A 391 -9.36 9.41 -19.86
CA ALA A 391 -9.61 8.19 -20.64
C ALA A 391 -10.79 8.34 -21.60
N ALA A 392 -11.84 9.08 -21.24
CA ALA A 392 -12.96 9.38 -22.14
C ALA A 392 -12.55 10.30 -23.30
N THR A 393 -11.62 11.23 -23.07
CA THR A 393 -11.18 12.22 -24.06
C THR A 393 -10.10 11.66 -25.00
N PHE A 394 -9.08 10.99 -24.45
CA PHE A 394 -7.89 10.55 -25.18
C PHE A 394 -7.85 9.03 -25.44
N GLY A 395 -8.72 8.28 -24.79
CA GLY A 395 -8.69 6.81 -24.75
C GLY A 395 -7.78 6.27 -23.64
N VAL A 396 -8.07 5.05 -23.19
CA VAL A 396 -7.39 4.42 -22.05
C VAL A 396 -5.88 4.31 -22.29
N GLN A 397 -5.46 3.72 -23.39
CA GLN A 397 -4.04 3.50 -23.68
C GLN A 397 -3.24 4.81 -23.75
N ARG A 398 -3.76 5.83 -24.45
CA ARG A 398 -3.07 7.13 -24.56
C ARG A 398 -2.97 7.84 -23.21
N THR A 399 -3.96 7.69 -22.35
CA THR A 399 -3.94 8.24 -20.99
C THR A 399 -2.82 7.57 -20.16
N LEU A 400 -2.72 6.25 -20.21
CA LEU A 400 -1.67 5.50 -19.52
C LEU A 400 -0.27 5.81 -20.08
N VAL A 401 -0.14 5.92 -21.41
CA VAL A 401 1.13 6.35 -22.05
C VAL A 401 1.50 7.76 -21.61
N GLY A 402 0.52 8.69 -21.59
CA GLY A 402 0.75 10.06 -21.09
C GLY A 402 1.23 10.09 -19.66
N ALA A 403 0.64 9.30 -18.78
CA ALA A 403 1.09 9.13 -17.39
C ALA A 403 2.53 8.57 -17.31
N GLY A 404 2.85 7.52 -18.08
CA GLY A 404 4.20 6.96 -18.18
C GLY A 404 5.24 7.97 -18.70
N LEU A 405 4.85 8.82 -19.66
CA LEU A 405 5.71 9.92 -20.14
C LEU A 405 6.01 10.93 -19.03
N VAL A 406 5.03 11.32 -18.24
CA VAL A 406 5.23 12.23 -17.10
C VAL A 406 6.20 11.62 -16.09
N VAL A 407 5.99 10.35 -15.72
CA VAL A 407 6.84 9.62 -14.77
C VAL A 407 8.29 9.49 -15.29
N THR A 408 8.48 9.41 -16.61
CA THR A 408 9.80 9.35 -17.25
C THR A 408 10.44 10.73 -17.36
N ALA A 409 9.67 11.73 -17.85
CA ALA A 409 10.21 13.04 -18.22
C ALA A 409 10.64 13.86 -17.00
N VAL A 410 9.94 13.75 -15.88
CA VAL A 410 10.26 14.53 -14.67
C VAL A 410 11.63 14.17 -14.09
N PRO A 411 11.94 12.88 -13.79
CA PRO A 411 13.29 12.51 -13.35
C PRO A 411 14.36 12.80 -14.40
N ALA A 412 14.05 12.59 -15.70
CA ALA A 412 14.99 12.90 -16.79
C ALA A 412 15.33 14.40 -16.84
N ALA A 413 14.32 15.28 -16.75
CA ALA A 413 14.54 16.73 -16.72
C ALA A 413 15.38 17.16 -15.50
N LEU A 414 15.13 16.58 -14.34
CA LEU A 414 15.92 16.86 -13.14
C LEU A 414 17.37 16.37 -13.27
N LEU A 415 17.61 15.23 -13.91
CA LEU A 415 18.96 14.73 -14.18
C LEU A 415 19.72 15.63 -15.18
N LEU A 416 19.02 16.16 -16.19
CA LEU A 416 19.66 16.99 -17.24
C LEU A 416 19.88 18.45 -16.79
N PHE A 417 18.85 19.05 -16.20
CA PHE A 417 18.82 20.49 -15.88
C PHE A 417 19.08 20.79 -14.41
N GLY A 418 18.82 19.83 -13.52
CA GLY A 418 18.98 19.96 -12.06
C GLY A 418 20.38 19.71 -11.53
N ARG A 419 21.37 19.41 -12.38
CA ARG A 419 22.73 19.01 -11.94
C ARG A 419 23.34 19.93 -10.89
N ARG A 420 23.20 21.25 -11.02
CA ARG A 420 23.74 22.23 -10.07
C ARG A 420 23.06 22.18 -8.70
N HIS A 421 21.77 21.86 -8.66
CA HIS A 421 20.99 21.71 -7.42
C HIS A 421 21.25 20.35 -6.77
N LEU A 422 21.34 19.29 -7.59
CA LEU A 422 21.65 17.95 -7.13
C LEU A 422 23.04 17.85 -6.50
N ASP A 423 24.05 18.50 -7.10
CA ASP A 423 25.43 18.51 -6.57
C ASP A 423 25.57 19.33 -5.28
N ARG A 424 24.72 20.33 -5.06
CA ARG A 424 24.63 21.06 -3.77
C ARG A 424 23.91 20.23 -2.70
N ALA A 425 22.84 19.53 -3.06
CA ALA A 425 22.08 18.69 -2.15
C ALA A 425 22.85 17.44 -1.69
N VAL A 426 23.84 16.99 -2.47
CA VAL A 426 24.72 15.85 -2.11
C VAL A 426 25.88 16.29 -1.21
N LYS A 427 26.21 17.59 -1.16
CA LYS A 427 27.31 18.13 -0.34
C LYS A 427 26.88 18.65 1.03
N GLN A 428 25.59 18.71 1.31
CA GLN A 428 24.99 18.97 2.63
C GLN A 428 24.61 17.66 3.32
#